data_92e3539991f514d22b5610bc5022c573
#
_entry.id   92e3539991f514d22b5610bc5022c573
#
_cell.length_a   1.000
_cell.length_b   1.000
_cell.length_c   1.000
_cell.angle_alpha   90.00
_cell.angle_beta   90.00
_cell.angle_gamma   90.00
#
_symmetry.space_group_name_H-M   'P 1'
#
loop_
_entity.id
_entity.type
_entity.pdbx_description
1 polymer ?
#
loop_
_entity_poly.entity_id
_entity_poly.type
_entity_poly.pdbx_seq_one_letter_code
_entity_poly.pdbx_strand_id
1 'polypeptide(L)'
;MIAGQSYPPNVYVSTSGSKRSAQEVEAMKRLVDLQRGRSLILEINKLTTGNLGRNSTVFSKNSTELMNKAKKYVVPDREVQTKYADFLKLPNTGIVKLVSQKSCSTISGSDKKEKFSEYLKRCAPDFIRGNGKYFSFRQKEYVDEDLADIGFMNNRFFSLGWMNQGILVVLGDADIQDLSLTSKGIDYLTGFAPSFNLDGASKEFGQFEEGLKVNDLSYRKIVDIEKDKTYALRVIAYNSYFLIEKNGNEPKPTIFFPLKEDKREDVIVVFRVVEKNEDGSIILLWRELQRKPSPEIMISTIKTD
;
A
#
# COMPACT_ATOMS: atom_id res chain seq x y z
N MET A 1 14.85 -19.16 23.75
CA MET A 1 15.39 -19.65 22.48
C MET A 1 14.49 -19.11 21.37
N ILE A 2 14.92 -18.06 20.70
CA ILE A 2 14.19 -17.48 19.55
C ILE A 2 14.79 -18.17 18.32
N ALA A 3 13.96 -18.97 17.65
CA ALA A 3 14.33 -19.66 16.43
C ALA A 3 14.68 -18.64 15.35
N GLY A 4 15.91 -18.71 14.84
CA GLY A 4 16.39 -17.85 13.76
C GLY A 4 15.54 -18.07 12.51
N GLN A 5 15.00 -16.98 11.96
CA GLN A 5 14.48 -16.99 10.62
C GLN A 5 15.64 -17.16 9.65
N SER A 6 15.74 -18.35 9.06
CA SER A 6 16.64 -18.60 7.94
C SER A 6 16.11 -17.84 6.73
N TYR A 7 16.93 -16.94 6.19
CA TYR A 7 16.71 -16.32 4.89
C TYR A 7 16.63 -17.41 3.81
N PRO A 8 15.76 -17.26 2.81
CA PRO A 8 15.78 -18.18 1.69
C PRO A 8 17.15 -18.13 1.00
N PRO A 9 17.68 -19.27 0.57
CA PRO A 9 18.98 -19.35 -0.10
C PRO A 9 18.96 -18.50 -1.37
N ASN A 10 20.12 -17.92 -1.70
CA ASN A 10 20.32 -17.18 -2.95
C ASN A 10 19.84 -18.04 -4.13
N VAL A 11 18.81 -17.58 -4.81
CA VAL A 11 18.27 -18.29 -5.98
C VAL A 11 19.22 -18.07 -7.16
N TYR A 12 20.10 -19.05 -7.42
CA TYR A 12 20.85 -19.10 -8.66
C TYR A 12 19.89 -19.56 -9.77
N VAL A 13 19.60 -18.66 -10.70
CA VAL A 13 18.85 -19.01 -11.91
C VAL A 13 19.77 -19.79 -12.84
N SER A 14 19.61 -21.09 -12.92
CA SER A 14 20.29 -21.92 -13.92
C SER A 14 19.70 -21.62 -15.29
N THR A 15 20.54 -21.10 -16.19
CA THR A 15 20.16 -20.82 -17.59
C THR A 15 20.40 -22.05 -18.45
N SER A 16 19.52 -23.03 -18.43
CA SER A 16 19.50 -24.09 -19.43
C SER A 16 18.49 -23.76 -20.53
N GLY A 17 18.96 -23.24 -21.66
CA GLY A 17 18.51 -23.64 -22.98
C GLY A 17 17.31 -22.96 -23.60
N SER A 18 16.57 -22.04 -22.97
CA SER A 18 15.55 -21.23 -23.65
C SER A 18 16.03 -19.78 -23.72
N LYS A 19 16.15 -19.24 -24.93
CA LYS A 19 16.40 -17.80 -25.10
C LYS A 19 15.19 -17.03 -24.56
N ARG A 20 15.27 -16.57 -23.32
CA ARG A 20 14.29 -15.66 -22.75
C ARG A 20 14.24 -14.41 -23.60
N SER A 21 13.05 -13.86 -23.83
CA SER A 21 12.93 -12.59 -24.53
C SER A 21 13.66 -11.49 -23.73
N ALA A 22 14.23 -10.51 -24.40
CA ALA A 22 14.91 -9.40 -23.74
C ALA A 22 13.98 -8.68 -22.73
N GLN A 23 12.65 -8.73 -22.98
CA GLN A 23 11.61 -8.18 -22.12
C GLN A 23 11.42 -8.97 -20.81
N GLU A 24 11.49 -10.31 -20.85
CA GLU A 24 11.42 -11.15 -19.62
C GLU A 24 12.63 -10.91 -18.72
N VAL A 25 13.82 -10.77 -19.33
CA VAL A 25 15.06 -10.48 -18.60
C VAL A 25 14.97 -9.08 -17.97
N GLU A 26 14.42 -8.10 -18.67
CA GLU A 26 14.29 -6.75 -18.16
C GLU A 26 13.20 -6.65 -17.06
N ALA A 27 12.06 -7.34 -17.23
CA ALA A 27 11.03 -7.41 -16.20
C ALA A 27 11.56 -8.09 -14.92
N MET A 28 12.35 -9.14 -15.08
CA MET A 28 12.98 -9.83 -13.95
C MET A 28 14.07 -8.99 -13.29
N LYS A 29 14.85 -8.22 -14.06
CA LYS A 29 15.79 -7.21 -13.55
C LYS A 29 15.07 -6.17 -12.70
N ARG A 30 14.00 -5.58 -13.19
CA ARG A 30 13.20 -4.59 -12.47
C ARG A 30 12.63 -5.17 -11.17
N LEU A 31 12.16 -6.42 -11.19
CA LEU A 31 11.70 -7.13 -9.99
C LEU A 31 12.82 -7.34 -8.97
N VAL A 32 14.01 -7.75 -9.44
CA VAL A 32 15.19 -7.95 -8.61
C VAL A 32 15.72 -6.62 -8.07
N ASP A 33 15.70 -5.55 -8.87
CA ASP A 33 16.14 -4.22 -8.45
C ASP A 33 15.15 -3.60 -7.45
N LEU A 34 13.86 -3.83 -7.63
CA LEU A 34 12.83 -3.49 -6.62
C LEU A 34 13.04 -4.28 -5.32
N GLN A 35 13.37 -5.58 -5.40
CA GLN A 35 13.68 -6.39 -4.23
C GLN A 35 14.99 -5.94 -3.55
N ARG A 36 16.03 -5.61 -4.32
CA ARG A 36 17.31 -5.11 -3.78
C ARG A 36 17.14 -3.75 -3.13
N GLY A 37 16.41 -2.83 -3.76
CA GLY A 37 16.07 -1.54 -3.17
C GLY A 37 15.30 -1.69 -1.85
N ARG A 38 14.37 -2.64 -1.78
CA ARG A 38 13.59 -2.96 -0.57
C ARG A 38 14.42 -3.63 0.51
N SER A 39 15.30 -4.58 0.15
CA SER A 39 16.23 -5.18 1.11
C SER A 39 17.16 -4.14 1.72
N LEU A 40 17.62 -3.16 0.94
CA LEU A 40 18.41 -2.03 1.43
C LEU A 40 17.61 -1.13 2.38
N ILE A 41 16.35 -0.83 2.04
CA ILE A 41 15.45 -0.03 2.91
C ILE A 41 15.13 -0.78 4.20
N LEU A 42 14.90 -2.11 4.13
CA LEU A 42 14.69 -2.95 5.31
C LEU A 42 15.97 -3.04 6.16
N GLU A 43 17.14 -3.09 5.55
CA GLU A 43 18.42 -3.05 6.25
C GLU A 43 18.71 -1.68 6.87
N ILE A 44 18.43 -0.59 6.16
CA ILE A 44 18.51 0.77 6.68
C ILE A 44 17.51 0.95 7.84
N ASN A 45 16.28 0.47 7.71
CA ASN A 45 15.29 0.50 8.79
C ASN A 45 15.72 -0.37 9.98
N LYS A 46 16.33 -1.55 9.76
CA LYS A 46 16.93 -2.36 10.83
C LYS A 46 18.11 -1.67 11.51
N LEU A 47 18.94 -0.97 10.76
CA LEU A 47 20.07 -0.21 11.30
C LEU A 47 19.61 1.03 12.08
N THR A 48 18.56 1.71 11.62
CA THR A 48 17.96 2.86 12.32
C THR A 48 17.16 2.42 13.55
N THR A 49 16.43 1.30 13.48
CA THR A 49 15.75 0.71 14.66
C THR A 49 16.72 0.01 15.59
N GLY A 50 17.84 -0.54 15.09
CA GLY A 50 18.88 -1.15 15.91
C GLY A 50 19.63 -0.16 16.80
N ASN A 51 19.76 1.10 16.37
CA ASN A 51 20.30 2.17 17.23
C ASN A 51 19.30 2.69 18.29
N LEU A 52 18.01 2.51 18.09
CA LEU A 52 16.98 2.72 19.10
C LEU A 52 16.95 1.57 20.15
N GLY A 53 17.48 0.40 19.79
CA GLY A 53 17.44 -0.81 20.64
C GLY A 53 18.34 -0.77 21.89
N ARG A 54 19.28 0.16 22.01
CA ARG A 54 20.13 0.26 23.24
C ARG A 54 19.49 0.98 24.41
N ASN A 55 18.34 1.65 24.21
CA ASN A 55 17.52 2.22 25.27
C ASN A 55 16.17 1.51 25.44
N SER A 56 15.99 0.32 24.88
CA SER A 56 14.68 -0.32 24.68
C SER A 56 14.11 -1.04 25.91
N THR A 57 14.83 -1.16 27.00
CA THR A 57 14.31 -1.83 28.21
C THR A 57 13.24 -1.01 28.95
N VAL A 58 13.14 0.30 28.70
CA VAL A 58 12.10 1.15 29.28
C VAL A 58 10.83 1.16 28.42
N PHE A 59 10.94 0.86 27.12
CA PHE A 59 9.82 0.95 26.16
C PHE A 59 8.91 -0.28 26.12
N SER A 60 9.33 -1.45 26.60
CA SER A 60 8.60 -2.70 26.36
C SER A 60 7.27 -2.84 27.14
N LYS A 61 7.11 -2.19 28.29
CA LYS A 61 5.84 -2.20 29.04
C LYS A 61 4.88 -1.06 28.68
N ASN A 62 5.37 0.02 28.09
CA ASN A 62 4.56 1.20 27.75
C ASN A 62 4.28 1.35 26.25
N SER A 63 4.77 0.47 25.39
CA SER A 63 4.62 0.61 23.93
C SER A 63 3.17 0.56 23.47
N THR A 64 2.39 -0.36 23.99
CA THR A 64 0.95 -0.49 23.64
C THR A 64 0.14 0.71 24.14
N GLU A 65 0.44 1.22 25.33
CA GLU A 65 -0.21 2.40 25.88
C GLU A 65 0.15 3.66 25.09
N LEU A 66 1.42 3.79 24.70
CA LEU A 66 1.89 4.87 23.83
C LEU A 66 1.25 4.83 22.45
N MET A 67 1.18 3.64 21.83
CA MET A 67 0.49 3.44 20.55
C MET A 67 -0.98 3.82 20.66
N ASN A 68 -1.66 3.42 21.74
CA ASN A 68 -3.07 3.75 21.95
C ASN A 68 -3.28 5.25 22.18
N LYS A 69 -2.35 5.92 22.87
CA LYS A 69 -2.37 7.38 23.01
C LYS A 69 -2.07 8.08 21.70
N ALA A 70 -1.11 7.58 20.91
CA ALA A 70 -0.76 8.14 19.61
C ALA A 70 -1.90 8.00 18.59
N LYS A 71 -2.62 6.89 18.59
CA LYS A 71 -3.77 6.65 17.70
C LYS A 71 -4.79 7.78 17.75
N LYS A 72 -4.99 8.43 18.90
CA LYS A 72 -5.93 9.55 19.04
C LYS A 72 -5.59 10.75 18.14
N TYR A 73 -4.34 10.93 17.78
CA TYR A 73 -3.88 12.06 16.98
C TYR A 73 -3.84 11.78 15.47
N VAL A 74 -3.95 10.49 15.08
CA VAL A 74 -3.98 10.07 13.68
C VAL A 74 -5.36 9.62 13.21
N VAL A 75 -6.35 9.54 14.11
CA VAL A 75 -7.74 9.36 13.73
C VAL A 75 -8.38 10.71 13.43
N PRO A 76 -9.39 10.79 12.57
CA PRO A 76 -10.17 12.01 12.38
C PRO A 76 -10.78 12.51 13.68
N ASP A 77 -10.84 13.82 13.86
CA ASP A 77 -11.43 14.44 15.05
C ASP A 77 -12.90 14.07 15.22
N ARG A 78 -13.38 14.10 16.47
CA ARG A 78 -14.74 13.69 16.81
C ARG A 78 -15.80 14.54 16.08
N GLU A 79 -15.52 15.82 15.85
CA GLU A 79 -16.40 16.72 15.13
C GLU A 79 -16.61 16.25 13.69
N VAL A 80 -15.52 15.91 12.99
CA VAL A 80 -15.56 15.37 11.64
C VAL A 80 -16.29 14.03 11.58
N GLN A 81 -16.02 13.13 12.55
CA GLN A 81 -16.73 11.85 12.62
C GLN A 81 -18.24 12.06 12.84
N THR A 82 -18.63 13.02 13.65
CA THR A 82 -20.05 13.35 13.91
C THR A 82 -20.71 13.95 12.66
N LYS A 83 -20.02 14.82 11.95
CA LYS A 83 -20.49 15.41 10.68
C LYS A 83 -20.84 14.36 9.63
N TYR A 84 -20.08 13.27 9.58
CA TYR A 84 -20.27 12.18 8.61
C TYR A 84 -20.87 10.91 9.22
N ALA A 85 -21.49 11.01 10.40
CA ALA A 85 -22.02 9.87 11.12
C ALA A 85 -23.04 9.05 10.30
N ASP A 86 -23.90 9.71 9.52
CA ASP A 86 -24.90 9.01 8.70
C ASP A 86 -24.24 8.26 7.52
N PHE A 87 -23.25 8.84 6.89
CA PHE A 87 -22.46 8.14 5.87
C PHE A 87 -21.75 6.90 6.47
N LEU A 88 -21.20 7.02 7.66
CA LEU A 88 -20.48 5.94 8.33
C LEU A 88 -21.37 4.79 8.82
N LYS A 89 -22.70 4.97 8.83
CA LYS A 89 -23.67 3.88 9.07
C LYS A 89 -23.89 3.00 7.84
N LEU A 90 -23.56 3.50 6.65
CA LEU A 90 -23.69 2.72 5.42
C LEU A 90 -22.69 1.55 5.41
N PRO A 91 -23.05 0.41 4.79
CA PRO A 91 -22.15 -0.72 4.70
C PRO A 91 -20.92 -0.39 3.84
N ASN A 92 -19.78 -0.99 4.21
CA ASN A 92 -18.54 -0.88 3.47
C ASN A 92 -18.01 0.56 3.30
N THR A 93 -18.31 1.41 4.27
CA THR A 93 -17.81 2.79 4.35
C THR A 93 -16.81 2.95 5.48
N GLY A 94 -16.07 4.04 5.44
CA GLY A 94 -15.17 4.41 6.51
C GLY A 94 -14.60 5.81 6.34
N ILE A 95 -13.84 6.21 7.35
CA ILE A 95 -13.12 7.47 7.38
C ILE A 95 -11.69 7.21 7.82
N VAL A 96 -10.74 7.88 7.18
CA VAL A 96 -9.31 7.74 7.51
C VAL A 96 -8.62 9.09 7.42
N LYS A 97 -7.66 9.35 8.32
CA LYS A 97 -6.77 10.50 8.28
C LYS A 97 -5.41 10.04 7.79
N LEU A 98 -4.95 10.53 6.63
CA LEU A 98 -3.61 10.28 6.14
C LEU A 98 -2.70 11.46 6.47
N VAL A 99 -1.47 11.17 6.85
CA VAL A 99 -0.53 12.18 7.37
C VAL A 99 0.65 12.32 6.43
N SER A 100 0.88 13.54 5.92
CA SER A 100 2.09 13.86 5.15
C SER A 100 3.20 14.27 6.10
N GLN A 101 4.01 13.30 6.56
CA GLN A 101 4.88 13.61 7.66
C GLN A 101 6.35 13.80 7.30
N LYS A 102 6.94 14.77 8.00
CA LYS A 102 8.37 14.79 8.32
C LYS A 102 8.57 13.95 9.60
N SER A 103 9.42 12.93 9.53
CA SER A 103 9.77 12.10 10.69
C SER A 103 10.27 12.96 11.86
N CYS A 104 9.82 12.63 13.08
CA CYS A 104 10.30 13.28 14.29
C CYS A 104 11.78 13.02 14.57
N SER A 105 12.37 12.01 13.96
CA SER A 105 13.79 11.69 14.07
C SER A 105 14.72 12.76 13.49
N THR A 106 14.19 13.67 12.65
CA THR A 106 14.97 14.77 12.04
C THR A 106 15.08 16.00 12.92
N ILE A 107 14.45 16.02 14.09
CA ILE A 107 14.54 17.15 15.01
C ILE A 107 15.66 16.87 16.02
N SER A 108 16.85 17.35 15.66
CA SER A 108 18.03 17.37 16.53
C SER A 108 17.74 18.13 17.85
N GLY A 109 17.77 17.40 18.91
CA GLY A 109 18.05 17.62 20.32
C GLY A 109 18.20 19.02 20.93
N SER A 110 17.35 20.01 20.71
CA SER A 110 17.49 21.28 21.43
C SER A 110 16.32 21.69 22.32
N ASP A 111 15.14 21.08 22.22
CA ASP A 111 13.99 21.49 23.02
C ASP A 111 13.77 20.60 24.26
N LYS A 112 14.63 20.78 25.25
CA LYS A 112 14.55 20.09 26.56
C LYS A 112 13.32 20.44 27.41
N LYS A 113 12.35 21.21 26.91
CA LYS A 113 11.18 21.68 27.65
C LYS A 113 9.82 21.33 27.06
N GLU A 114 9.79 20.58 25.95
CA GLU A 114 8.51 20.17 25.36
C GLU A 114 7.75 19.22 26.29
N LYS A 115 6.48 19.50 26.58
CA LYS A 115 5.64 18.58 27.35
C LYS A 115 5.46 17.28 26.58
N PHE A 116 5.49 16.15 27.28
CA PHE A 116 5.33 14.83 26.66
C PHE A 116 4.05 14.71 25.81
N SER A 117 2.96 15.37 26.21
CA SER A 117 1.72 15.41 25.44
C SER A 117 1.87 16.11 24.08
N GLU A 118 2.64 17.18 24.01
CA GLU A 118 2.93 17.93 22.77
C GLU A 118 3.85 17.13 21.86
N TYR A 119 4.90 16.55 22.44
CA TYR A 119 5.75 15.60 21.74
C TYR A 119 4.94 14.46 21.13
N LEU A 120 4.08 13.81 21.94
CA LEU A 120 3.26 12.70 21.47
C LEU A 120 2.27 13.12 20.38
N LYS A 121 1.67 14.31 20.48
CA LYS A 121 0.80 14.87 19.45
C LYS A 121 1.56 15.06 18.12
N ARG A 122 2.72 15.68 18.19
CA ARG A 122 3.56 15.98 17.03
C ARG A 122 4.14 14.72 16.37
N CYS A 123 4.55 13.74 17.18
CA CYS A 123 5.21 12.51 16.72
C CYS A 123 4.26 11.29 16.65
N ALA A 124 2.97 11.49 16.87
CA ALA A 124 2.00 10.40 16.87
C ALA A 124 2.08 9.49 15.62
N PRO A 125 2.27 10.03 14.42
CA PRO A 125 2.41 9.18 13.23
C PRO A 125 3.57 8.18 13.30
N ASP A 126 4.68 8.49 13.98
CA ASP A 126 5.81 7.56 14.09
C ASP A 126 5.47 6.30 14.92
N PHE A 127 4.38 6.34 15.69
CA PHE A 127 3.85 5.22 16.46
C PHE A 127 2.75 4.44 15.73
N ILE A 128 2.41 4.82 14.50
CA ILE A 128 1.40 4.16 13.68
C ILE A 128 2.09 3.44 12.53
N ARG A 129 1.58 2.28 12.18
CA ARG A 129 2.08 1.49 11.06
C ARG A 129 2.14 2.34 9.78
N GLY A 130 3.24 2.25 9.05
CA GLY A 130 3.46 3.07 7.86
C GLY A 130 3.49 4.58 8.12
N ASN A 131 3.71 4.99 9.38
CA ASN A 131 3.73 6.39 9.83
C ASN A 131 2.43 7.15 9.47
N GLY A 132 1.30 6.44 9.38
CA GLY A 132 0.02 7.03 9.02
C GLY A 132 -0.09 7.53 7.56
N LYS A 133 0.89 7.21 6.71
CA LYS A 133 0.94 7.61 5.29
C LYS A 133 0.23 6.62 4.39
N TYR A 134 0.19 5.35 4.79
CA TYR A 134 -0.21 4.22 3.98
C TYR A 134 -1.44 3.55 4.57
N PHE A 135 -2.41 3.30 3.71
CA PHE A 135 -3.67 2.66 4.11
C PHE A 135 -4.04 1.55 3.15
N SER A 136 -4.57 0.46 3.69
CA SER A 136 -5.14 -0.63 2.92
C SER A 136 -6.67 -0.64 3.06
N PHE A 137 -7.38 -0.39 1.97
CA PHE A 137 -8.84 -0.55 1.91
C PHE A 137 -9.24 -2.03 2.00
N ARG A 138 -8.38 -2.94 1.53
CA ARG A 138 -8.58 -4.39 1.63
C ARG A 138 -8.58 -4.84 3.09
N GLN A 139 -7.67 -4.29 3.91
CA GLN A 139 -7.52 -4.63 5.33
C GLN A 139 -8.27 -3.67 6.24
N LYS A 140 -8.65 -2.49 5.75
CA LYS A 140 -9.31 -1.38 6.47
C LYS A 140 -8.46 -0.84 7.62
N GLU A 141 -7.14 -0.77 7.41
CA GLU A 141 -6.18 -0.33 8.43
C GLU A 141 -4.94 0.35 7.85
N TYR A 142 -4.19 1.04 8.71
CA TYR A 142 -2.86 1.52 8.38
C TYR A 142 -1.89 0.35 8.28
N VAL A 143 -1.07 0.37 7.25
CA VAL A 143 -0.16 -0.72 6.89
C VAL A 143 1.21 -0.16 6.49
N ASP A 144 2.18 -1.03 6.35
CA ASP A 144 3.45 -0.68 5.72
C ASP A 144 3.28 -0.53 4.20
N GLU A 145 4.19 0.15 3.55
CA GLU A 145 4.11 0.48 2.12
C GLU A 145 3.82 -0.72 1.23
N ASP A 146 4.43 -1.87 1.54
CA ASP A 146 4.28 -3.11 0.77
C ASP A 146 2.89 -3.72 0.81
N LEU A 147 2.10 -3.39 1.82
CA LEU A 147 0.72 -3.86 2.00
C LEU A 147 -0.33 -2.83 1.60
N ALA A 148 0.13 -1.61 1.29
CA ALA A 148 -0.77 -0.48 1.06
C ALA A 148 -1.52 -0.60 -0.27
N ASP A 149 -2.73 -0.08 -0.27
CA ASP A 149 -3.51 0.17 -1.47
C ASP A 149 -3.31 1.61 -1.94
N ILE A 150 -3.18 2.52 -0.98
CA ILE A 150 -2.96 3.94 -1.22
C ILE A 150 -1.91 4.51 -0.27
N GLY A 151 -1.07 5.38 -0.80
CA GLY A 151 -0.14 6.20 -0.04
C GLY A 151 -0.40 7.68 -0.27
N PHE A 152 0.03 8.49 0.69
CA PHE A 152 -0.08 9.94 0.66
C PHE A 152 1.27 10.59 0.91
N MET A 153 1.75 11.38 -0.07
CA MET A 153 2.99 12.14 0.04
C MET A 153 3.00 13.31 -0.95
N ASN A 154 3.54 14.45 -0.54
CA ASN A 154 3.72 15.62 -1.41
C ASN A 154 2.43 16.06 -2.14
N ASN A 155 1.31 16.06 -1.42
CA ASN A 155 -0.02 16.40 -1.96
C ASN A 155 -0.47 15.50 -3.13
N ARG A 156 -0.03 14.24 -3.16
CA ARG A 156 -0.41 13.24 -4.16
C ARG A 156 -0.83 11.94 -3.51
N PHE A 157 -1.78 11.28 -4.16
CA PHE A 157 -2.06 9.87 -3.93
C PHE A 157 -1.21 9.00 -4.84
N PHE A 158 -0.73 7.91 -4.28
CA PHE A 158 0.00 6.86 -4.97
C PHE A 158 -0.71 5.55 -4.75
N SER A 159 -0.95 4.78 -5.79
CA SER A 159 -1.28 3.39 -5.61
C SER A 159 -0.01 2.59 -5.39
N LEU A 160 0.01 1.75 -4.37
CA LEU A 160 1.20 1.08 -3.86
C LEU A 160 0.93 -0.41 -3.59
N GLY A 161 1.90 -1.04 -2.95
CA GLY A 161 1.82 -2.42 -2.52
C GLY A 161 2.58 -3.38 -3.42
N TRP A 162 3.04 -4.47 -2.80
CA TRP A 162 3.76 -5.54 -3.50
C TRP A 162 2.82 -6.29 -4.44
N MET A 163 3.22 -6.46 -5.71
CA MET A 163 2.40 -7.11 -6.72
C MET A 163 0.95 -6.57 -6.78
N ASN A 164 0.79 -5.29 -6.48
CA ASN A 164 -0.48 -4.59 -6.63
C ASN A 164 -0.48 -3.76 -7.90
N GLN A 165 -1.52 -3.91 -8.69
CA GLN A 165 -1.85 -2.99 -9.77
C GLN A 165 -2.97 -2.08 -9.28
N GLY A 166 -2.62 -0.84 -8.97
CA GLY A 166 -3.60 0.14 -8.56
C GLY A 166 -3.84 1.16 -9.69
N ILE A 167 -5.09 1.44 -9.94
CA ILE A 167 -5.57 2.34 -10.99
C ILE A 167 -6.42 3.42 -10.37
N LEU A 168 -5.90 4.65 -10.32
CA LEU A 168 -6.57 5.84 -9.80
C LEU A 168 -7.21 6.65 -10.92
N VAL A 169 -8.38 7.20 -10.67
CA VAL A 169 -9.05 8.19 -11.53
C VAL A 169 -9.69 9.28 -10.69
N VAL A 170 -9.63 10.52 -11.17
CA VAL A 170 -10.30 11.69 -10.55
C VAL A 170 -11.71 11.80 -11.11
N LEU A 171 -12.72 11.79 -10.24
CA LEU A 171 -14.13 11.88 -10.60
C LEU A 171 -14.73 13.28 -10.40
N GLY A 172 -13.89 14.23 -9.94
CA GLY A 172 -14.31 15.62 -9.71
C GLY A 172 -15.22 15.78 -8.49
N ASP A 173 -16.32 16.52 -8.64
CA ASP A 173 -17.23 16.88 -7.55
C ASP A 173 -18.32 15.83 -7.28
N ALA A 174 -18.23 14.66 -7.87
CA ALA A 174 -19.23 13.61 -7.72
C ALA A 174 -19.47 13.26 -6.24
N ASP A 175 -20.75 13.11 -5.85
CA ASP A 175 -21.07 12.65 -4.50
C ASP A 175 -20.73 11.17 -4.35
N ILE A 176 -19.98 10.86 -3.33
CA ILE A 176 -19.52 9.48 -3.06
C ILE A 176 -20.69 8.51 -2.81
N GLN A 177 -21.84 9.01 -2.36
CA GLN A 177 -23.02 8.19 -2.08
C GLN A 177 -23.75 7.76 -3.36
N ASP A 178 -23.70 8.58 -4.41
CA ASP A 178 -24.40 8.33 -5.67
C ASP A 178 -23.60 7.46 -6.64
N LEU A 179 -22.33 7.20 -6.33
CA LEU A 179 -21.46 6.42 -7.22
C LEU A 179 -21.75 4.93 -7.16
N SER A 180 -21.67 4.30 -8.32
CA SER A 180 -21.87 2.86 -8.53
C SER A 180 -20.81 2.30 -9.49
N LEU A 181 -20.82 1.00 -9.70
CA LEU A 181 -19.92 0.33 -10.65
C LEU A 181 -20.14 0.75 -12.10
N THR A 182 -21.30 1.35 -12.43
CA THR A 182 -21.65 1.83 -13.76
C THR A 182 -21.47 3.34 -13.91
N SER A 183 -21.05 4.04 -12.87
CA SER A 183 -20.80 5.48 -12.94
C SER A 183 -19.62 5.80 -13.84
N LYS A 184 -19.66 6.93 -14.56
CA LYS A 184 -18.61 7.39 -15.47
C LYS A 184 -17.24 7.36 -14.76
N GLY A 185 -16.27 6.69 -15.36
CA GLY A 185 -14.92 6.51 -14.83
C GLY A 185 -14.74 5.29 -13.95
N ILE A 186 -15.79 4.84 -13.25
CA ILE A 186 -15.78 3.58 -12.49
C ILE A 186 -16.13 2.41 -13.42
N ASP A 187 -16.96 2.64 -14.41
CA ASP A 187 -17.31 1.68 -15.46
C ASP A 187 -16.08 1.10 -16.17
N TYR A 188 -15.10 1.95 -16.51
CA TYR A 188 -13.83 1.47 -17.05
C TYR A 188 -13.06 0.62 -16.03
N LEU A 189 -12.95 1.06 -14.77
CA LEU A 189 -12.29 0.29 -13.71
C LEU A 189 -12.96 -1.09 -13.54
N THR A 190 -14.28 -1.13 -13.61
CA THR A 190 -15.08 -2.35 -13.49
C THR A 190 -14.85 -3.30 -14.66
N GLY A 191 -14.82 -2.76 -15.88
CA GLY A 191 -14.66 -3.53 -17.14
C GLY A 191 -13.21 -3.90 -17.45
N PHE A 192 -12.23 -3.28 -16.80
CA PHE A 192 -10.82 -3.60 -17.05
C PHE A 192 -10.50 -5.05 -16.66
N ALA A 193 -10.00 -5.82 -17.64
CA ALA A 193 -9.58 -7.21 -17.47
C ALA A 193 -8.06 -7.26 -17.26
N PRO A 194 -7.57 -7.55 -16.03
CA PRO A 194 -6.16 -7.63 -15.75
C PRO A 194 -5.53 -8.85 -16.41
N SER A 195 -4.28 -8.71 -16.84
CA SER A 195 -3.51 -9.82 -17.41
C SER A 195 -3.20 -10.89 -16.37
N PHE A 196 -3.20 -12.16 -16.82
CA PHE A 196 -2.88 -13.32 -15.99
C PHE A 196 -1.41 -13.76 -16.12
N ASN A 197 -0.59 -13.01 -16.81
CA ASN A 197 0.84 -13.27 -16.96
C ASN A 197 1.65 -12.01 -16.65
N LEU A 198 2.90 -12.22 -16.25
CA LEU A 198 3.78 -11.17 -15.73
C LEU A 198 4.07 -10.08 -16.79
N ASP A 199 4.26 -10.46 -18.05
CA ASP A 199 4.58 -9.51 -19.12
C ASP A 199 3.39 -8.59 -19.43
N GLY A 200 2.19 -9.15 -19.50
CA GLY A 200 0.98 -8.38 -19.67
C GLY A 200 0.74 -7.43 -18.49
N ALA A 201 0.82 -7.93 -17.28
CA ALA A 201 0.67 -7.11 -16.08
C ALA A 201 1.72 -5.99 -16.01
N SER A 202 2.97 -6.24 -16.42
CA SER A 202 4.03 -5.22 -16.49
C SER A 202 3.73 -4.14 -17.54
N LYS A 203 3.19 -4.51 -18.69
CA LYS A 203 2.78 -3.54 -19.72
C LYS A 203 1.63 -2.65 -19.24
N GLU A 204 0.60 -3.26 -18.65
CA GLU A 204 -0.52 -2.54 -18.05
C GLU A 204 -0.05 -1.58 -16.96
N PHE A 205 0.86 -2.03 -16.12
CA PHE A 205 1.48 -1.23 -15.08
C PHE A 205 2.16 0.02 -15.65
N GLY A 206 2.96 -0.14 -16.73
CA GLY A 206 3.59 0.97 -17.44
C GLY A 206 2.58 1.95 -18.04
N GLN A 207 1.48 1.45 -18.62
CA GLN A 207 0.42 2.30 -19.18
C GLN A 207 -0.22 3.21 -18.09
N PHE A 208 -0.45 2.69 -16.88
CA PHE A 208 -1.00 3.50 -15.79
C PHE A 208 0.05 4.42 -15.13
N GLU A 209 1.33 4.12 -15.23
CA GLU A 209 2.40 5.06 -14.85
C GLU A 209 2.43 6.27 -15.76
N GLU A 210 2.36 6.06 -17.07
CA GLU A 210 2.33 7.11 -18.08
C GLU A 210 0.99 7.86 -18.08
N GLY A 211 -0.09 7.18 -17.75
CA GLY A 211 -1.45 7.70 -17.71
C GLY A 211 -2.24 7.34 -18.95
N LEU A 212 -3.15 6.40 -18.80
CA LEU A 212 -4.07 5.96 -19.86
C LEU A 212 -5.29 6.89 -19.93
N LYS A 213 -5.56 7.46 -21.11
CA LYS A 213 -6.75 8.29 -21.35
C LYS A 213 -7.87 7.44 -21.96
N VAL A 214 -9.03 7.47 -21.31
CA VAL A 214 -10.27 6.83 -21.80
C VAL A 214 -11.43 7.80 -21.55
N ASN A 215 -12.17 8.16 -22.58
CA ASN A 215 -13.36 9.03 -22.49
C ASN A 215 -13.13 10.29 -21.62
N ASP A 216 -12.15 11.11 -21.94
CA ASP A 216 -11.77 12.36 -21.25
C ASP A 216 -11.24 12.19 -19.80
N LEU A 217 -11.18 10.97 -19.29
CA LEU A 217 -10.63 10.66 -17.99
C LEU A 217 -9.20 10.09 -18.11
N SER A 218 -8.39 10.35 -17.10
CA SER A 218 -7.02 9.83 -17.04
C SER A 218 -6.89 8.83 -15.89
N TYR A 219 -6.52 7.61 -16.22
CA TYR A 219 -6.29 6.51 -15.29
C TYR A 219 -4.80 6.40 -15.02
N ARG A 220 -4.41 6.56 -13.76
CA ARG A 220 -2.99 6.70 -13.38
C ARG A 220 -2.70 5.97 -12.07
N LYS A 221 -1.42 5.73 -11.82
CA LYS A 221 -0.94 5.29 -10.51
C LYS A 221 -0.77 6.43 -9.51
N ILE A 222 -0.65 7.66 -10.01
CA ILE A 222 -0.38 8.86 -9.20
C ILE A 222 -1.35 9.95 -9.65
N VAL A 223 -2.03 10.57 -8.67
CA VAL A 223 -2.93 11.70 -8.92
C VAL A 223 -2.69 12.81 -7.88
N ASP A 224 -2.87 14.05 -8.30
CA ASP A 224 -2.82 15.19 -7.40
C ASP A 224 -4.06 15.24 -6.51
N ILE A 225 -3.90 15.80 -5.30
CA ILE A 225 -4.96 15.89 -4.31
C ILE A 225 -5.58 17.29 -4.30
N GLU A 226 -6.88 17.32 -4.51
CA GLU A 226 -7.69 18.51 -4.34
C GLU A 226 -8.73 18.26 -3.24
N LYS A 227 -9.01 19.32 -2.44
CA LYS A 227 -10.06 19.28 -1.44
C LYS A 227 -11.41 19.16 -2.13
N ASP A 228 -12.34 18.46 -1.49
CA ASP A 228 -13.71 18.23 -1.94
C ASP A 228 -13.84 17.45 -3.27
N LYS A 229 -12.76 16.92 -3.81
CA LYS A 229 -12.78 16.03 -4.98
C LYS A 229 -12.93 14.55 -4.58
N THR A 230 -13.62 13.84 -5.44
CA THR A 230 -13.85 12.41 -5.35
C THR A 230 -12.97 11.66 -6.34
N TYR A 231 -12.49 10.51 -5.92
CA TYR A 231 -11.58 9.63 -6.65
C TYR A 231 -12.13 8.22 -6.65
N ALA A 232 -11.78 7.45 -7.66
CA ALA A 232 -11.91 6.01 -7.60
C ALA A 232 -10.55 5.34 -7.71
N LEU A 233 -10.40 4.21 -7.03
CA LEU A 233 -9.24 3.36 -7.05
C LEU A 233 -9.69 1.91 -7.23
N ARG A 234 -9.14 1.22 -8.21
CA ARG A 234 -9.14 -0.24 -8.24
C ARG A 234 -7.77 -0.74 -7.83
N VAL A 235 -7.72 -1.66 -6.89
CA VAL A 235 -6.50 -2.36 -6.49
C VAL A 235 -6.66 -3.83 -6.82
N ILE A 236 -5.79 -4.33 -7.67
CA ILE A 236 -5.68 -5.74 -8.01
C ILE A 236 -4.41 -6.26 -7.35
N ALA A 237 -4.57 -6.90 -6.20
CA ALA A 237 -3.46 -7.47 -5.46
C ALA A 237 -3.23 -8.92 -5.89
N TYR A 238 -2.44 -9.13 -6.93
CA TYR A 238 -2.23 -10.44 -7.53
C TYR A 238 -1.76 -11.52 -6.54
N ASN A 239 -2.37 -12.68 -6.60
CA ASN A 239 -1.80 -13.89 -6.04
C ASN A 239 -0.69 -14.38 -6.94
N SER A 240 0.56 -14.21 -6.50
CA SER A 240 1.72 -14.61 -7.26
C SER A 240 2.30 -15.93 -6.75
N TYR A 241 2.69 -16.80 -7.68
CA TYR A 241 3.30 -18.08 -7.35
C TYR A 241 4.44 -18.43 -8.30
N PHE A 242 5.34 -19.29 -7.80
CA PHE A 242 6.36 -19.96 -8.61
C PHE A 242 5.97 -21.41 -8.78
N LEU A 243 6.27 -21.99 -9.92
CA LEU A 243 6.27 -23.43 -10.09
C LEU A 243 7.65 -23.97 -9.70
N ILE A 244 7.71 -24.84 -8.71
CA ILE A 244 8.96 -25.49 -8.27
C ILE A 244 8.96 -26.93 -8.76
N GLU A 245 9.85 -27.24 -9.68
CA GLU A 245 10.16 -28.60 -10.14
C GLU A 245 11.34 -29.14 -9.32
N LYS A 246 11.13 -30.25 -8.59
CA LYS A 246 12.17 -30.92 -7.80
C LYS A 246 12.43 -32.30 -8.36
N ASN A 247 13.70 -32.59 -8.68
CA ASN A 247 14.15 -33.93 -9.10
C ASN A 247 13.34 -34.53 -10.24
N GLY A 248 12.94 -33.71 -11.24
CA GLY A 248 12.13 -34.16 -12.38
C GLY A 248 10.66 -34.51 -12.05
N ASN A 249 10.19 -34.23 -10.84
CA ASN A 249 8.80 -34.40 -10.48
C ASN A 249 7.94 -33.26 -11.05
N GLU A 250 6.63 -33.48 -11.13
CA GLU A 250 5.69 -32.46 -11.58
C GLU A 250 5.86 -31.15 -10.79
N PRO A 251 5.93 -30.00 -11.49
CA PRO A 251 6.08 -28.70 -10.86
C PRO A 251 4.90 -28.41 -9.91
N LYS A 252 5.22 -28.05 -8.67
CA LYS A 252 4.21 -27.68 -7.68
C LYS A 252 4.13 -26.17 -7.51
N PRO A 253 2.93 -25.57 -7.49
CA PRO A 253 2.77 -24.15 -7.22
C PRO A 253 3.20 -23.85 -5.78
N THR A 254 4.08 -22.87 -5.65
CA THR A 254 4.51 -22.35 -4.35
C THR A 254 4.19 -20.88 -4.30
N ILE A 255 3.30 -20.51 -3.40
CA ILE A 255 2.89 -19.13 -3.21
C ILE A 255 4.08 -18.35 -2.64
N PHE A 256 4.49 -17.32 -3.37
CA PHE A 256 5.54 -16.42 -2.94
C PHE A 256 4.91 -15.25 -2.20
N PHE A 257 4.62 -15.44 -0.91
CA PHE A 257 4.17 -14.34 -0.07
C PHE A 257 4.87 -14.35 1.28
N PRO A 258 5.68 -13.33 1.56
CA PRO A 258 6.36 -13.20 2.85
C PRO A 258 5.42 -12.79 3.99
N LEU A 259 4.18 -12.35 3.69
CA LEU A 259 3.34 -11.70 4.69
C LEU A 259 2.00 -12.43 4.81
N LYS A 260 1.88 -13.24 5.85
CA LYS A 260 0.62 -13.95 6.19
C LYS A 260 -0.59 -13.02 6.41
N GLU A 261 -0.33 -11.74 6.56
CA GLU A 261 -1.34 -10.71 6.87
C GLU A 261 -1.93 -10.06 5.62
N ASP A 262 -1.35 -10.27 4.43
CA ASP A 262 -1.80 -9.61 3.20
C ASP A 262 -3.03 -10.32 2.62
N LYS A 263 -4.15 -9.61 2.59
CA LYS A 263 -5.34 -10.07 1.90
C LYS A 263 -5.22 -9.75 0.41
N ARG A 264 -4.98 -10.80 -0.38
CA ARG A 264 -4.88 -10.67 -1.85
C ARG A 264 -6.28 -10.68 -2.44
N GLU A 265 -6.77 -9.49 -2.79
CA GLU A 265 -8.11 -9.27 -3.32
C GLU A 265 -8.07 -8.19 -4.40
N ASP A 266 -9.07 -8.19 -5.27
CA ASP A 266 -9.33 -7.17 -6.27
C ASP A 266 -10.51 -6.33 -5.79
N VAL A 267 -10.26 -5.07 -5.42
CA VAL A 267 -11.25 -4.18 -4.84
C VAL A 267 -11.40 -2.89 -5.64
N ILE A 268 -12.62 -2.37 -5.73
CA ILE A 268 -12.92 -1.04 -6.25
C ILE A 268 -13.46 -0.20 -5.10
N VAL A 269 -12.80 0.93 -4.84
CA VAL A 269 -13.13 1.86 -3.78
C VAL A 269 -13.28 3.25 -4.37
N VAL A 270 -14.28 3.98 -3.91
CA VAL A 270 -14.40 5.43 -4.12
C VAL A 270 -14.06 6.13 -2.82
N PHE A 271 -13.38 7.26 -2.93
CA PHE A 271 -13.04 8.07 -1.75
C PHE A 271 -13.05 9.56 -2.07
N ARG A 272 -13.35 10.36 -1.06
CA ARG A 272 -13.46 11.81 -1.17
C ARG A 272 -12.57 12.48 -0.14
N VAL A 273 -11.80 13.47 -0.57
CA VAL A 273 -11.01 14.32 0.33
C VAL A 273 -11.94 15.35 0.96
N VAL A 274 -12.28 15.17 2.23
CA VAL A 274 -13.24 16.05 2.93
C VAL A 274 -12.55 17.15 3.72
N GLU A 275 -11.30 16.95 4.10
CA GLU A 275 -10.48 17.96 4.77
C GLU A 275 -9.02 17.89 4.34
N LYS A 276 -8.42 19.09 4.28
CA LYS A 276 -6.96 19.28 4.19
C LYS A 276 -6.58 20.17 5.36
N ASN A 277 -5.83 19.64 6.30
CA ASN A 277 -5.46 20.32 7.51
C ASN A 277 -4.17 21.12 7.33
N GLU A 278 -3.95 22.12 8.20
CA GLU A 278 -2.75 22.97 8.22
C GLU A 278 -1.46 22.16 8.50
N ASP A 279 -1.57 21.05 9.22
CA ASP A 279 -0.45 20.13 9.48
C ASP A 279 -0.08 19.29 8.25
N GLY A 280 -0.75 19.51 7.11
CA GLY A 280 -0.57 18.78 5.87
C GLY A 280 -1.26 17.42 5.84
N SER A 281 -1.98 17.02 6.89
CA SER A 281 -2.80 15.81 6.88
C SER A 281 -4.08 16.02 6.08
N ILE A 282 -4.66 14.91 5.63
CA ILE A 282 -5.93 14.90 4.91
C ILE A 282 -6.90 13.90 5.55
N ILE A 283 -8.20 14.18 5.43
CA ILE A 283 -9.24 13.25 5.85
C ILE A 283 -10.00 12.78 4.62
N LEU A 284 -10.14 11.47 4.51
CA LEU A 284 -10.86 10.79 3.44
C LEU A 284 -12.09 10.10 4.00
N LEU A 285 -13.24 10.30 3.35
CA LEU A 285 -14.34 9.35 3.38
C LEU A 285 -14.12 8.32 2.28
N TRP A 286 -14.43 7.07 2.52
CA TRP A 286 -14.32 6.03 1.51
C TRP A 286 -15.48 5.04 1.57
N ARG A 287 -15.80 4.45 0.41
CA ARG A 287 -16.79 3.39 0.24
C ARG A 287 -16.26 2.34 -0.72
N GLU A 288 -16.32 1.09 -0.31
CA GLU A 288 -16.01 -0.05 -1.17
C GLU A 288 -17.24 -0.37 -2.04
N LEU A 289 -17.05 -0.39 -3.35
CA LEU A 289 -18.09 -0.71 -4.32
C LEU A 289 -18.06 -2.16 -4.76
N GLN A 290 -16.88 -2.76 -4.83
CA GLN A 290 -16.69 -4.15 -5.24
C GLN A 290 -15.53 -4.78 -4.50
N ARG A 291 -15.67 -6.06 -4.21
CA ARG A 291 -14.60 -6.95 -3.72
C ARG A 291 -14.76 -8.31 -4.38
N LYS A 292 -13.68 -8.84 -4.91
CA LYS A 292 -13.64 -10.17 -5.51
C LYS A 292 -12.27 -10.81 -5.32
N PRO A 293 -12.16 -12.16 -5.50
CA PRO A 293 -10.87 -12.84 -5.47
C PRO A 293 -9.88 -12.20 -6.45
N SER A 294 -8.62 -12.13 -6.03
CA SER A 294 -7.55 -11.63 -6.89
C SER A 294 -7.21 -12.64 -7.98
N PRO A 295 -6.83 -12.16 -9.17
CA PRO A 295 -6.28 -13.04 -10.19
C PRO A 295 -4.95 -13.63 -9.74
N GLU A 296 -4.69 -14.84 -10.20
CA GLU A 296 -3.41 -15.52 -9.99
C GLU A 296 -2.45 -15.20 -11.13
N ILE A 297 -1.17 -15.01 -10.77
CA ILE A 297 -0.12 -14.77 -11.75
C ILE A 297 1.08 -15.67 -11.49
N MET A 298 1.46 -16.43 -12.49
CA MET A 298 2.67 -17.23 -12.45
C MET A 298 3.89 -16.35 -12.74
N ILE A 299 4.85 -16.32 -11.81
CA ILE A 299 6.07 -15.52 -11.98
C ILE A 299 7.08 -16.28 -12.84
N SER A 300 7.41 -17.50 -12.47
CA SER A 300 8.33 -18.34 -13.22
C SER A 300 8.30 -19.80 -12.75
N THR A 301 8.95 -20.70 -13.52
CA THR A 301 9.26 -22.06 -13.08
C THR A 301 10.69 -22.12 -12.59
N ILE A 302 10.90 -22.65 -11.38
CA ILE A 302 12.21 -22.86 -10.77
C ILE A 302 12.49 -24.36 -10.77
N LYS A 303 13.61 -24.76 -11.39
CA LYS A 303 14.12 -26.13 -11.31
C LYS A 303 15.16 -26.21 -10.21
N THR A 304 14.97 -27.14 -9.29
CA THR A 304 15.93 -27.45 -8.22
C THR A 304 16.36 -28.91 -8.38
N ASP A 305 17.67 -29.11 -8.44
CA ASP A 305 18.28 -30.42 -8.44
C ASP A 305 18.12 -31.09 -7.08
#